data_2dce803687980fc86a8b344e309e8fba
#
_entry.id   2dce803687980fc86a8b344e309e8fba
#
_cell.length_a   1.000
_cell.length_b   1.000
_cell.length_c   1.000
_cell.angle_alpha   90.00
_cell.angle_beta   90.00
_cell.angle_gamma   90.00
#
_symmetry.space_group_name_H-M   'P 1'
#
loop_
_entity.id
_entity.type
_entity.pdbx_description
1 polymer ?
#
loop_
_entity_poly.entity_id
_entity_poly.type
_entity_poly.pdbx_seq_one_letter_code
_entity_poly.pdbx_strand_id
1 'polypeptide(L)'
;MSNESFLAEYSSESAVRKYSKKTAGTGINYLLEHDYGDIYLKAIREYLSAPVDDGIQLLEFGCGAGMNLIHCLDILKREGIPVRAAYGTDFSERLITEARSEAFSVEPHLRERVKFLVARSECLISDMQSGLRIDEQGILGSFHLVIGVNTFRYCYRLGKGEECAKQIYDLLKPGGVCVMIDMNRKFPMFRSLVRDRLTRPKSEWYLPTLDEYATPFTSAGFQILEKRNFCWIPHSAGSTLLGICRTVAPVLNATVPRFAMRSVVIAKKTS
;
A
#
# COMPACT_ATOMS: atom_id res chain seq x y z
N MET A 1 -8.95 -6.70 -20.98
CA MET A 1 -7.89 -5.69 -21.19
C MET A 1 -6.56 -6.42 -21.27
N SER A 2 -5.75 -6.18 -22.29
CA SER A 2 -4.39 -6.73 -22.36
C SER A 2 -3.52 -6.11 -21.25
N ASN A 3 -2.41 -6.77 -20.87
CA ASN A 3 -1.43 -6.20 -19.93
C ASN A 3 -0.94 -4.82 -20.39
N GLU A 4 -0.84 -4.60 -21.70
CA GLU A 4 -0.43 -3.33 -22.30
C GLU A 4 -1.38 -2.17 -22.00
N SER A 5 -2.71 -2.39 -22.01
CA SER A 5 -3.67 -1.33 -21.69
C SER A 5 -3.64 -0.93 -20.22
N PHE A 6 -3.34 -1.87 -19.32
CA PHE A 6 -3.12 -1.62 -17.89
C PHE A 6 -1.84 -0.81 -17.66
N LEU A 7 -0.74 -1.21 -18.27
CA LEU A 7 0.53 -0.49 -18.19
C LEU A 7 0.39 0.95 -18.74
N ALA A 8 -0.32 1.12 -19.84
CA ALA A 8 -0.56 2.44 -20.43
C ALA A 8 -1.39 3.35 -19.51
N GLU A 9 -2.41 2.83 -18.81
CA GLU A 9 -3.22 3.60 -17.88
C GLU A 9 -2.35 4.20 -16.74
N TYR A 10 -1.48 3.39 -16.14
CA TYR A 10 -0.63 3.82 -15.01
C TYR A 10 0.64 4.58 -15.43
N SER A 11 0.96 4.62 -16.71
CA SER A 11 2.03 5.44 -17.26
C SER A 11 1.54 6.79 -17.80
N SER A 12 0.26 7.09 -17.67
CA SER A 12 -0.36 8.32 -18.16
C SER A 12 -0.11 9.52 -17.22
N GLU A 13 -0.24 10.72 -17.77
CA GLU A 13 -0.16 11.97 -16.99
C GLU A 13 -1.27 12.08 -15.93
N SER A 14 -2.44 11.53 -16.23
CA SER A 14 -3.55 11.49 -15.28
C SER A 14 -3.26 10.56 -14.09
N ALA A 15 -2.52 9.48 -14.30
CA ALA A 15 -2.07 8.62 -13.21
C ALA A 15 -1.08 9.33 -12.29
N VAL A 16 -0.09 10.04 -12.86
CA VAL A 16 0.87 10.84 -12.07
C VAL A 16 0.12 11.83 -11.18
N ARG A 17 -0.79 12.62 -11.73
CA ARG A 17 -1.59 13.59 -10.94
C ARG A 17 -2.39 12.92 -9.83
N LYS A 18 -2.94 11.73 -10.08
CA LYS A 18 -3.78 11.01 -9.12
C LYS A 18 -3.01 10.49 -7.92
N TYR A 19 -1.75 10.13 -8.10
CA TYR A 19 -0.91 9.48 -7.08
C TYR A 19 0.19 10.38 -6.51
N SER A 20 0.25 11.66 -6.90
CA SER A 20 1.20 12.65 -6.42
C SER A 20 0.70 13.29 -5.11
N LYS A 21 1.61 13.48 -4.14
CA LYS A 21 1.33 14.16 -2.86
C LYS A 21 0.90 15.61 -3.08
N LYS A 22 1.48 16.30 -4.06
CA LYS A 22 1.17 17.70 -4.40
C LYS A 22 -0.30 17.92 -4.79
N THR A 23 -0.93 16.89 -5.35
CA THR A 23 -2.33 16.96 -5.81
C THR A 23 -3.29 16.26 -4.86
N ALA A 24 -2.82 15.79 -3.71
CA ALA A 24 -3.62 15.09 -2.71
C ALA A 24 -4.71 16.02 -2.14
N GLY A 25 -5.96 15.64 -2.32
CA GLY A 25 -7.12 16.36 -1.76
C GLY A 25 -7.34 16.07 -0.27
N THR A 26 -8.30 16.77 0.33
CA THR A 26 -8.62 16.69 1.77
C THR A 26 -8.92 15.23 2.21
N GLY A 27 -9.70 14.49 1.44
CA GLY A 27 -10.08 13.12 1.78
C GLY A 27 -8.89 12.17 1.82
N ILE A 28 -8.03 12.21 0.80
CA ILE A 28 -6.86 11.33 0.76
C ILE A 28 -5.84 11.68 1.85
N ASN A 29 -5.61 12.97 2.10
CA ASN A 29 -4.71 13.39 3.18
C ASN A 29 -5.20 12.89 4.54
N TYR A 30 -6.51 13.00 4.81
CA TYR A 30 -7.09 12.47 6.04
C TYR A 30 -6.90 10.94 6.17
N LEU A 31 -7.12 10.20 5.08
CA LEU A 31 -6.94 8.74 5.06
C LEU A 31 -5.51 8.33 5.36
N LEU A 32 -4.55 8.99 4.71
CA LEU A 32 -3.13 8.70 4.89
C LEU A 32 -2.69 9.01 6.32
N GLU A 33 -3.17 10.13 6.88
CA GLU A 33 -2.81 10.60 8.20
C GLU A 33 -3.40 9.76 9.33
N HIS A 34 -4.68 9.44 9.23
CA HIS A 34 -5.44 8.80 10.32
C HIS A 34 -5.68 7.32 10.03
N ASP A 35 -6.48 6.98 9.02
CA ASP A 35 -6.91 5.59 8.82
C ASP A 35 -5.74 4.65 8.50
N TYR A 36 -4.84 5.06 7.59
CA TYR A 36 -3.68 4.24 7.21
C TYR A 36 -2.54 4.40 8.23
N GLY A 37 -2.30 5.63 8.67
CA GLY A 37 -1.30 5.93 9.68
C GLY A 37 -1.50 5.14 10.96
N ASP A 38 -2.72 5.10 11.49
CA ASP A 38 -3.07 4.33 12.68
C ASP A 38 -2.84 2.82 12.48
N ILE A 39 -3.11 2.30 11.28
CA ILE A 39 -2.84 0.89 10.95
C ILE A 39 -1.34 0.62 10.94
N TYR A 40 -0.52 1.50 10.35
CA TYR A 40 0.93 1.34 10.32
C TYR A 40 1.54 1.43 11.72
N LEU A 41 1.11 2.39 12.52
CA LEU A 41 1.57 2.53 13.90
C LEU A 41 1.19 1.31 14.74
N LYS A 42 -0.04 0.82 14.59
CA LYS A 42 -0.47 -0.43 15.25
C LYS A 42 0.39 -1.61 14.83
N ALA A 43 0.64 -1.78 13.52
CA ALA A 43 1.46 -2.86 13.01
C ALA A 43 2.88 -2.86 13.60
N ILE A 44 3.46 -1.67 13.75
CA ILE A 44 4.79 -1.50 14.33
C ILE A 44 4.78 -1.74 15.85
N ARG A 45 3.85 -1.12 16.57
CA ARG A 45 3.85 -1.14 18.04
C ARG A 45 3.38 -2.44 18.66
N GLU A 46 2.41 -3.11 18.02
CA GLU A 46 1.78 -4.30 18.59
C GLU A 46 2.28 -5.60 17.97
N TYR A 47 2.69 -5.58 16.69
CA TYR A 47 2.91 -6.81 15.94
C TYR A 47 4.36 -7.03 15.48
N LEU A 48 5.11 -5.95 15.24
CA LEU A 48 6.52 -6.06 14.86
C LEU A 48 7.34 -6.62 16.04
N SER A 49 8.03 -7.73 15.81
CA SER A 49 8.92 -8.32 16.80
C SER A 49 10.33 -8.57 16.26
N ALA A 50 10.61 -8.20 15.01
CA ALA A 50 11.95 -8.18 14.47
C ALA A 50 12.80 -7.14 15.23
N PRO A 51 14.06 -7.44 15.59
CA PRO A 51 14.94 -6.50 16.27
C PRO A 51 15.10 -5.20 15.46
N VAL A 52 14.97 -4.06 16.15
CA VAL A 52 15.09 -2.71 15.56
C VAL A 52 16.25 -1.99 16.27
N ASP A 53 17.47 -2.28 15.83
CA ASP A 53 18.68 -1.70 16.48
C ASP A 53 18.95 -0.27 16.00
N ASP A 54 18.98 -0.07 14.65
CA ASP A 54 19.32 1.21 14.01
C ASP A 54 18.11 1.90 13.34
N GLY A 55 16.90 1.47 13.66
CA GLY A 55 15.67 1.94 13.04
C GLY A 55 15.06 0.97 12.02
N ILE A 56 13.82 1.26 11.65
CA ILE A 56 13.03 0.43 10.77
C ILE A 56 13.53 0.51 9.32
N GLN A 57 13.63 -0.62 8.64
CA GLN A 57 13.75 -0.69 7.19
C GLN A 57 12.37 -1.01 6.60
N LEU A 58 11.88 -0.10 5.77
CA LEU A 58 10.51 -0.08 5.25
C LEU A 58 10.51 -0.25 3.73
N LEU A 59 9.56 -1.03 3.21
CA LEU A 59 9.26 -1.12 1.78
C LEU A 59 7.79 -0.78 1.53
N GLU A 60 7.50 0.13 0.59
CA GLU A 60 6.18 0.22 -0.02
C GLU A 60 6.18 -0.49 -1.38
N PHE A 61 5.34 -1.50 -1.46
CA PHE A 61 5.09 -2.30 -2.65
C PHE A 61 4.01 -1.63 -3.51
N GLY A 62 4.36 -1.20 -4.73
CA GLY A 62 3.48 -0.44 -5.61
C GLY A 62 3.20 0.98 -5.11
N CYS A 63 4.26 1.74 -4.87
CA CYS A 63 4.19 3.06 -4.24
C CYS A 63 3.59 4.17 -5.12
N GLY A 64 3.36 3.91 -6.41
CA GLY A 64 2.97 4.95 -7.36
C GLY A 64 3.96 6.12 -7.38
N ALA A 65 3.47 7.34 -7.25
CA ALA A 65 4.30 8.54 -7.12
C ALA A 65 4.78 8.80 -5.67
N GLY A 66 4.80 7.81 -4.80
CA GLY A 66 5.39 7.88 -3.46
C GLY A 66 4.53 8.54 -2.37
N MET A 67 3.32 8.96 -2.67
CA MET A 67 2.46 9.72 -1.76
C MET A 67 2.28 9.04 -0.40
N ASN A 68 1.95 7.75 -0.38
CA ASN A 68 1.69 7.03 0.87
C ASN A 68 3.00 6.77 1.65
N LEU A 69 4.10 6.42 0.98
CA LEU A 69 5.39 6.24 1.62
C LEU A 69 5.87 7.52 2.30
N ILE A 70 5.79 8.64 1.62
CA ILE A 70 6.20 9.95 2.17
C ILE A 70 5.36 10.31 3.41
N HIS A 71 4.04 10.12 3.35
CA HIS A 71 3.18 10.32 4.52
C HIS A 71 3.50 9.36 5.67
N CYS A 72 3.76 8.09 5.38
CA CYS A 72 4.16 7.12 6.38
C CYS A 72 5.45 7.56 7.10
N LEU A 73 6.44 8.04 6.36
CA LEU A 73 7.68 8.55 6.93
C LEU A 73 7.46 9.79 7.80
N ASP A 74 6.60 10.72 7.39
CA ASP A 74 6.23 11.89 8.19
C ASP A 74 5.58 11.47 9.52
N ILE A 75 4.69 10.47 9.49
CA ILE A 75 4.06 9.90 10.69
C ILE A 75 5.09 9.27 11.61
N LEU A 76 5.95 8.39 11.08
CA LEU A 76 6.98 7.71 11.87
C LEU A 76 7.93 8.69 12.54
N LYS A 77 8.31 9.77 11.84
CA LYS A 77 9.12 10.85 12.38
C LYS A 77 8.44 11.56 13.57
N ARG A 78 7.15 11.92 13.43
CA ARG A 78 6.39 12.58 14.51
C ARG A 78 6.21 11.69 15.74
N GLU A 79 6.08 10.40 15.51
CA GLU A 79 5.93 9.39 16.56
C GLU A 79 7.27 8.94 17.17
N GLY A 80 8.38 9.55 16.75
CA GLY A 80 9.72 9.24 17.27
C GLY A 80 10.23 7.85 16.88
N ILE A 81 9.67 7.23 15.83
CA ILE A 81 10.07 5.91 15.35
C ILE A 81 11.18 6.08 14.32
N PRO A 82 12.43 5.67 14.62
CA PRO A 82 13.54 5.87 13.71
C PRO A 82 13.40 4.99 12.46
N VAL A 83 13.67 5.58 11.29
CA VAL A 83 13.70 4.87 10.01
C VAL A 83 15.13 4.89 9.49
N ARG A 84 15.73 3.70 9.33
CA ARG A 84 17.08 3.53 8.79
C ARG A 84 17.09 3.72 7.27
N ALA A 85 16.15 3.07 6.59
CA ALA A 85 15.99 3.18 5.14
C ALA A 85 14.55 2.88 4.73
N ALA A 86 14.09 3.53 3.67
CA ALA A 86 12.79 3.31 3.08
C ALA A 86 12.91 3.12 1.56
N TYR A 87 12.10 2.22 1.04
CA TYR A 87 12.10 1.89 -0.38
C TYR A 87 10.67 1.97 -0.90
N GLY A 88 10.48 2.61 -2.05
CA GLY A 88 9.23 2.57 -2.80
C GLY A 88 9.46 1.88 -4.14
N THR A 89 8.60 0.93 -4.49
CA THR A 89 8.67 0.25 -5.78
C THR A 89 7.39 0.42 -6.57
N ASP A 90 7.51 0.63 -7.87
CA ASP A 90 6.40 0.64 -8.82
C ASP A 90 6.90 0.19 -10.19
N PHE A 91 6.03 -0.42 -11.00
CA PHE A 91 6.42 -0.85 -12.34
C PHE A 91 6.55 0.32 -13.33
N SER A 92 5.92 1.46 -13.03
CA SER A 92 5.90 2.65 -13.89
C SER A 92 7.10 3.54 -13.62
N GLU A 93 8.04 3.59 -14.57
CA GLU A 93 9.20 4.49 -14.50
C GLU A 93 8.78 5.97 -14.35
N ARG A 94 7.66 6.35 -14.98
CA ARG A 94 7.12 7.70 -14.88
C ARG A 94 6.67 8.04 -13.45
N LEU A 95 5.95 7.11 -12.79
CA LEU A 95 5.55 7.29 -11.38
C LEU A 95 6.76 7.34 -10.45
N ILE A 96 7.74 6.49 -10.68
CA ILE A 96 8.99 6.48 -9.90
C ILE A 96 9.80 7.79 -10.09
N THR A 97 9.83 8.34 -11.29
CA THR A 97 10.46 9.63 -11.55
C THR A 97 9.77 10.75 -10.78
N GLU A 98 8.44 10.78 -10.76
CA GLU A 98 7.68 11.75 -9.96
C GLU A 98 7.90 11.53 -8.46
N ALA A 99 7.88 10.28 -7.98
CA ALA A 99 8.14 9.95 -6.58
C ALA A 99 9.49 10.49 -6.09
N ARG A 100 10.54 10.32 -6.90
CA ARG A 100 11.87 10.88 -6.61
C ARG A 100 11.84 12.42 -6.54
N SER A 101 11.16 13.07 -7.47
CA SER A 101 11.02 14.52 -7.49
C SER A 101 10.26 15.04 -6.26
N GLU A 102 9.15 14.39 -5.89
CA GLU A 102 8.33 14.79 -4.74
C GLU A 102 9.03 14.61 -3.41
N ALA A 103 9.66 13.46 -3.17
CA ALA A 103 10.39 13.21 -1.94
C ALA A 103 11.46 14.29 -1.69
N PHE A 104 12.18 14.69 -2.74
CA PHE A 104 13.25 15.67 -2.62
C PHE A 104 12.75 17.11 -2.45
N SER A 105 11.58 17.44 -2.95
CA SER A 105 11.01 18.78 -2.82
C SER A 105 10.33 19.02 -1.48
N VAL A 106 9.75 17.97 -0.89
CA VAL A 106 9.00 18.06 0.37
C VAL A 106 9.90 17.90 1.59
N GLU A 107 10.85 16.96 1.54
CA GLU A 107 11.71 16.59 2.66
C GLU A 107 13.14 16.36 2.18
N PRO A 108 13.99 17.41 2.11
CA PRO A 108 15.36 17.30 1.61
C PRO A 108 16.23 16.26 2.34
N HIS A 109 16.00 16.05 3.64
CA HIS A 109 16.74 15.07 4.45
C HIS A 109 16.37 13.59 4.14
N LEU A 110 15.28 13.34 3.41
CA LEU A 110 14.91 12.00 2.98
C LEU A 110 15.78 11.47 1.83
N ARG A 111 16.54 12.34 1.16
CA ARG A 111 17.36 11.96 -0.01
C ARG A 111 18.27 10.76 0.23
N GLU A 112 18.87 10.70 1.41
CA GLU A 112 19.82 9.64 1.78
C GLU A 112 19.13 8.36 2.29
N ARG A 113 17.90 8.47 2.76
CA ARG A 113 17.16 7.38 3.41
C ARG A 113 16.09 6.75 2.54
N VAL A 114 15.64 7.43 1.49
CA VAL A 114 14.55 6.96 0.61
C VAL A 114 15.06 6.66 -0.77
N LYS A 115 14.76 5.46 -1.27
CA LYS A 115 15.05 5.04 -2.62
C LYS A 115 13.75 4.61 -3.33
N PHE A 116 13.55 5.14 -4.53
CA PHE A 116 12.45 4.73 -5.40
C PHE A 116 13.00 3.94 -6.58
N LEU A 117 12.45 2.74 -6.82
CA LEU A 117 12.95 1.77 -7.78
C LEU A 117 11.85 1.34 -8.73
N VAL A 118 12.17 1.19 -10.00
CA VAL A 118 11.28 0.51 -10.95
C VAL A 118 11.36 -0.98 -10.67
N ALA A 119 10.22 -1.56 -10.27
CA ALA A 119 10.13 -3.00 -10.03
C ALA A 119 8.71 -3.50 -10.28
N ARG A 120 8.60 -4.62 -10.97
CA ARG A 120 7.35 -5.31 -11.21
C ARG A 120 6.99 -6.17 -10.00
N SER A 121 5.70 -6.24 -9.71
CA SER A 121 5.20 -6.97 -8.55
C SER A 121 5.57 -8.46 -8.57
N GLU A 122 5.55 -9.06 -9.74
CA GLU A 122 5.87 -10.48 -9.96
C GLU A 122 7.37 -10.78 -10.02
N CYS A 123 8.20 -9.75 -10.11
CA CYS A 123 9.67 -9.84 -10.17
C CYS A 123 10.33 -8.94 -9.10
N LEU A 124 9.65 -8.69 -8.00
CA LEU A 124 10.01 -7.67 -7.01
C LEU A 124 11.46 -7.81 -6.52
N ILE A 125 11.88 -9.01 -6.11
CA ILE A 125 13.23 -9.26 -5.59
C ILE A 125 14.27 -8.99 -6.66
N SER A 126 14.17 -9.62 -7.84
CA SER A 126 15.16 -9.50 -8.91
C SER A 126 15.26 -8.06 -9.47
N ASP A 127 14.13 -7.38 -9.60
CA ASP A 127 14.10 -6.00 -10.08
C ASP A 127 14.70 -5.03 -9.02
N MET A 128 14.44 -5.26 -7.73
CA MET A 128 15.08 -4.49 -6.65
C MET A 128 16.59 -4.73 -6.56
N GLN A 129 17.04 -5.97 -6.70
CA GLN A 129 18.47 -6.31 -6.72
C GLN A 129 19.19 -5.58 -7.86
N SER A 130 18.62 -5.65 -9.06
CA SER A 130 19.15 -4.95 -10.23
C SER A 130 19.20 -3.44 -10.01
N GLY A 131 18.13 -2.85 -9.47
CA GLY A 131 18.02 -1.42 -9.21
C GLY A 131 18.96 -0.92 -8.10
N LEU A 132 19.26 -1.74 -7.11
CA LEU A 132 20.18 -1.43 -6.01
C LEU A 132 21.62 -1.85 -6.29
N ARG A 133 21.86 -2.67 -7.31
CA ARG A 133 23.17 -3.27 -7.64
C ARG A 133 23.75 -4.08 -6.48
N ILE A 134 22.89 -4.87 -5.83
CA ILE A 134 23.25 -5.77 -4.73
C ILE A 134 22.91 -7.21 -5.11
N ASP A 135 23.54 -8.15 -4.43
CA ASP A 135 23.24 -9.57 -4.58
C ASP A 135 21.91 -9.96 -3.88
N GLU A 136 21.47 -11.17 -4.11
CA GLU A 136 20.22 -11.71 -3.56
C GLU A 136 20.22 -11.71 -2.03
N GLN A 137 21.31 -12.08 -1.43
CA GLN A 137 21.45 -12.20 0.02
C GLN A 137 21.34 -10.82 0.71
N GLY A 138 21.74 -9.75 0.03
CA GLY A 138 21.70 -8.38 0.56
C GLY A 138 20.30 -7.81 0.76
N ILE A 139 19.25 -8.41 0.17
CA ILE A 139 17.88 -7.88 0.26
C ILE A 139 16.92 -8.83 0.98
N LEU A 140 17.17 -10.14 0.94
CA LEU A 140 16.33 -11.13 1.62
C LEU A 140 16.41 -10.95 3.14
N GLY A 141 15.26 -11.06 3.80
CA GLY A 141 15.20 -10.91 5.25
C GLY A 141 15.66 -9.55 5.77
N SER A 142 15.61 -8.48 4.96
CA SER A 142 16.14 -7.17 5.35
C SER A 142 15.08 -6.19 5.87
N PHE A 143 13.81 -6.39 5.52
CA PHE A 143 12.75 -5.45 5.86
C PHE A 143 12.03 -5.78 7.17
N HIS A 144 11.74 -4.75 7.96
CA HIS A 144 10.93 -4.83 9.17
C HIS A 144 9.45 -4.70 8.85
N LEU A 145 9.13 -3.82 7.89
CA LEU A 145 7.76 -3.51 7.48
C LEU A 145 7.66 -3.46 5.96
N VAL A 146 6.68 -4.17 5.40
CA VAL A 146 6.27 -4.02 4.00
C VAL A 146 4.83 -3.55 3.97
N ILE A 147 4.57 -2.44 3.28
CA ILE A 147 3.23 -1.87 3.11
C ILE A 147 2.84 -1.85 1.64
N GLY A 148 1.55 -1.90 1.36
CA GLY A 148 1.02 -1.75 0.01
C GLY A 148 -0.42 -1.26 0.04
N VAL A 149 -0.74 -0.28 -0.82
CA VAL A 149 -2.06 0.32 -0.90
C VAL A 149 -2.59 0.27 -2.31
N ASN A 150 -3.74 -0.38 -2.51
CA ASN A 150 -4.41 -0.57 -3.80
C ASN A 150 -3.56 -1.28 -4.87
N THR A 151 -2.59 -2.10 -4.47
CA THR A 151 -1.60 -2.70 -5.37
C THR A 151 -1.76 -4.22 -5.48
N PHE A 152 -1.87 -4.91 -4.35
CA PHE A 152 -1.82 -6.37 -4.31
C PHE A 152 -2.95 -7.05 -5.11
N ARG A 153 -4.13 -6.43 -5.23
CA ARG A 153 -5.22 -6.92 -6.08
C ARG A 153 -4.83 -7.12 -7.54
N TYR A 154 -3.85 -6.38 -8.04
CA TYR A 154 -3.37 -6.53 -9.42
C TYR A 154 -2.52 -7.78 -9.60
N CYS A 155 -1.77 -8.20 -8.58
CA CYS A 155 -1.07 -9.49 -8.57
C CYS A 155 -2.08 -10.64 -8.71
N TYR A 156 -3.22 -10.54 -8.05
CA TYR A 156 -4.33 -11.47 -8.19
C TYR A 156 -4.88 -11.53 -9.60
N ARG A 157 -5.12 -10.39 -10.20
CA ARG A 157 -5.59 -10.29 -11.57
C ARG A 157 -4.66 -10.97 -12.57
N LEU A 158 -3.37 -10.90 -12.31
CA LEU A 158 -2.34 -11.54 -13.13
C LEU A 158 -2.18 -13.05 -12.82
N GLY A 159 -2.93 -13.59 -11.86
CA GLY A 159 -2.75 -14.97 -11.39
C GLY A 159 -1.44 -15.18 -10.61
N LYS A 160 -0.82 -14.11 -10.11
CA LYS A 160 0.50 -14.09 -9.47
C LYS A 160 0.43 -13.76 -7.96
N GLY A 161 -0.74 -13.86 -7.36
CA GLY A 161 -0.93 -13.47 -5.95
C GLY A 161 -0.02 -14.22 -4.99
N GLU A 162 0.09 -15.55 -5.12
CA GLU A 162 0.93 -16.37 -4.23
C GLU A 162 2.42 -16.09 -4.44
N GLU A 163 2.86 -15.95 -5.70
CA GLU A 163 4.24 -15.62 -6.04
C GLU A 163 4.64 -14.25 -5.47
N CYS A 164 3.79 -13.23 -5.61
CA CYS A 164 4.02 -11.91 -5.05
C CYS A 164 4.04 -11.93 -3.51
N ALA A 165 3.12 -12.66 -2.87
CA ALA A 165 3.10 -12.80 -1.41
C ALA A 165 4.35 -13.53 -0.89
N LYS A 166 4.84 -14.53 -1.63
CA LYS A 166 6.09 -15.24 -1.30
C LYS A 166 7.30 -14.32 -1.38
N GLN A 167 7.42 -13.48 -2.41
CA GLN A 167 8.50 -12.50 -2.50
C GLN A 167 8.45 -11.50 -1.33
N ILE A 168 7.27 -11.03 -0.94
CA ILE A 168 7.11 -10.15 0.23
C ILE A 168 7.55 -10.88 1.51
N TYR A 169 7.18 -12.18 1.65
CA TYR A 169 7.62 -13.00 2.78
C TYR A 169 9.14 -13.12 2.84
N ASP A 170 9.79 -13.37 1.71
CA ASP A 170 11.23 -13.56 1.64
C ASP A 170 12.00 -12.26 1.94
N LEU A 171 11.47 -11.12 1.55
CA LEU A 171 12.03 -9.79 1.86
C LEU A 171 11.96 -9.43 3.36
N LEU A 172 10.95 -9.91 4.08
CA LEU A 172 10.78 -9.60 5.49
C LEU A 172 11.76 -10.34 6.39
N LYS A 173 12.23 -9.67 7.43
CA LYS A 173 12.91 -10.30 8.56
C LYS A 173 11.98 -11.27 9.28
N PRO A 174 12.50 -12.31 9.96
CA PRO A 174 11.73 -13.03 10.98
C PRO A 174 11.14 -12.05 11.98
N GLY A 175 9.84 -12.15 12.27
CA GLY A 175 9.12 -11.18 13.11
C GLY A 175 8.73 -9.87 12.41
N GLY A 176 9.09 -9.69 11.15
CA GLY A 176 8.66 -8.56 10.32
C GLY A 176 7.20 -8.64 9.92
N VAL A 177 6.61 -7.51 9.61
CA VAL A 177 5.16 -7.35 9.37
C VAL A 177 4.88 -6.84 7.97
N CYS A 178 3.83 -7.38 7.36
CA CYS A 178 3.25 -6.94 6.11
C CYS A 178 1.88 -6.31 6.36
N VAL A 179 1.61 -5.13 5.79
CA VAL A 179 0.31 -4.43 5.84
C VAL A 179 -0.16 -4.15 4.43
N MET A 180 -1.20 -4.83 4.00
CA MET A 180 -1.79 -4.64 2.68
C MET A 180 -3.20 -4.09 2.79
N ILE A 181 -3.44 -2.95 2.14
CA ILE A 181 -4.72 -2.25 2.11
C ILE A 181 -5.23 -2.21 0.68
N ASP A 182 -6.48 -2.61 0.46
CA ASP A 182 -7.10 -2.57 -0.85
C ASP A 182 -8.60 -2.26 -0.79
N MET A 183 -9.24 -2.16 -1.95
CA MET A 183 -10.67 -1.87 -2.06
C MET A 183 -11.49 -3.11 -1.72
N ASN A 184 -12.58 -2.93 -0.97
CA ASN A 184 -13.49 -4.01 -0.59
C ASN A 184 -14.60 -4.23 -1.63
N ARG A 185 -14.67 -5.42 -2.23
CA ARG A 185 -15.74 -5.81 -3.18
C ARG A 185 -17.16 -5.65 -2.62
N LYS A 186 -17.34 -5.80 -1.31
CA LYS A 186 -18.65 -5.71 -0.67
C LYS A 186 -19.15 -4.26 -0.47
N PHE A 187 -18.28 -3.25 -0.69
CA PHE A 187 -18.72 -1.86 -0.60
C PHE A 187 -19.81 -1.59 -1.65
N PRO A 188 -20.96 -1.04 -1.25
CA PRO A 188 -22.14 -0.95 -2.14
C PRO A 188 -21.88 -0.22 -3.47
N MET A 189 -21.08 0.85 -3.43
CA MET A 189 -20.74 1.64 -4.63
C MET A 189 -19.84 0.90 -5.63
N PHE A 190 -19.17 -0.18 -5.20
CA PHE A 190 -18.31 -0.99 -6.08
C PHE A 190 -19.04 -2.19 -6.68
N ARG A 191 -20.32 -2.40 -6.34
CA ARG A 191 -21.13 -3.44 -6.98
C ARG A 191 -21.38 -3.08 -8.45
N SER A 192 -21.33 -4.08 -9.32
CA SER A 192 -21.43 -3.90 -10.77
C SER A 192 -22.64 -3.05 -11.20
N LEU A 193 -23.82 -3.32 -10.64
CA LEU A 193 -25.06 -2.59 -10.96
C LEU A 193 -25.00 -1.09 -10.64
N VAL A 194 -24.31 -0.70 -9.58
CA VAL A 194 -24.14 0.71 -9.17
C VAL A 194 -22.97 1.32 -9.94
N ARG A 195 -21.87 0.62 -10.02
CA ARG A 195 -20.67 1.03 -10.75
C ARG A 195 -20.97 1.32 -12.22
N ASP A 196 -21.67 0.40 -12.92
CA ASP A 196 -21.95 0.50 -14.35
C ASP A 196 -22.89 1.67 -14.67
N ARG A 197 -23.69 2.12 -13.68
CA ARG A 197 -24.53 3.33 -13.80
C ARG A 197 -23.79 4.63 -13.52
N LEU A 198 -22.79 4.62 -12.62
CA LEU A 198 -22.10 5.83 -12.15
C LEU A 198 -20.77 6.07 -12.87
N THR A 199 -20.14 5.02 -13.36
CA THR A 199 -18.84 5.12 -14.03
C THR A 199 -18.92 4.48 -15.41
N ARG A 200 -18.30 5.11 -16.40
CA ARG A 200 -18.12 4.44 -17.69
C ARG A 200 -17.27 3.18 -17.45
N PRO A 201 -17.63 2.03 -18.05
CA PRO A 201 -16.91 0.77 -17.87
C PRO A 201 -15.53 0.85 -18.52
N LYS A 202 -14.55 1.53 -17.88
CA LYS A 202 -13.21 1.71 -18.41
C LYS A 202 -12.18 0.74 -17.85
N SER A 203 -12.48 0.05 -16.76
CA SER A 203 -11.54 -0.95 -16.22
C SER A 203 -12.30 -2.08 -15.55
N GLU A 204 -11.90 -3.28 -15.81
CA GLU A 204 -12.27 -4.44 -15.00
C GLU A 204 -11.55 -4.31 -13.66
N TRP A 205 -12.19 -3.68 -12.71
CA TRP A 205 -11.68 -3.62 -11.36
C TRP A 205 -11.72 -5.01 -10.76
N TYR A 206 -10.57 -5.63 -10.63
CA TYR A 206 -10.49 -6.83 -9.82
C TYR A 206 -10.60 -6.43 -8.36
N LEU A 207 -11.69 -6.85 -7.71
CA LEU A 207 -11.93 -6.56 -6.30
C LEU A 207 -12.13 -7.90 -5.58
N PRO A 208 -11.13 -8.39 -4.84
CA PRO A 208 -11.26 -9.61 -4.07
C PRO A 208 -12.17 -9.38 -2.86
N THR A 209 -12.74 -10.45 -2.33
CA THR A 209 -13.27 -10.45 -0.96
C THR A 209 -12.11 -10.40 0.03
N LEU A 210 -12.41 -10.11 1.30
CA LEU A 210 -11.38 -10.07 2.35
C LEU A 210 -10.66 -11.41 2.51
N ASP A 211 -11.37 -12.53 2.38
CA ASP A 211 -10.79 -13.86 2.49
C ASP A 211 -9.91 -14.20 1.28
N GLU A 212 -10.43 -13.96 0.06
CA GLU A 212 -9.63 -14.11 -1.16
C GLU A 212 -8.36 -13.25 -1.10
N TYR A 213 -8.44 -12.05 -0.53
CA TYR A 213 -7.31 -11.14 -0.40
C TYR A 213 -6.25 -11.63 0.60
N ALA A 214 -6.66 -12.34 1.65
CA ALA A 214 -5.77 -12.88 2.67
C ALA A 214 -5.11 -14.21 2.27
N THR A 215 -5.75 -14.99 1.40
CA THR A 215 -5.32 -16.36 1.03
C THR A 215 -3.86 -16.46 0.58
N PRO A 216 -3.32 -15.62 -0.34
CA PRO A 216 -1.94 -15.72 -0.79
C PRO A 216 -0.92 -15.54 0.34
N PHE A 217 -1.24 -14.70 1.32
CA PHE A 217 -0.34 -14.49 2.46
C PHE A 217 -0.29 -15.75 3.33
N THR A 218 -1.44 -16.40 3.55
CA THR A 218 -1.48 -17.67 4.26
C THR A 218 -0.71 -18.77 3.48
N SER A 219 -0.92 -18.87 2.17
CA SER A 219 -0.18 -19.81 1.31
C SER A 219 1.33 -19.56 1.32
N ALA A 220 1.76 -18.31 1.43
CA ALA A 220 3.17 -17.94 1.50
C ALA A 220 3.82 -18.22 2.87
N GLY A 221 3.05 -18.64 3.89
CA GLY A 221 3.55 -18.98 5.22
C GLY A 221 3.42 -17.86 6.25
N PHE A 222 2.71 -16.78 5.95
CA PHE A 222 2.43 -15.74 6.93
C PHE A 222 1.43 -16.19 8.00
N GLN A 223 1.64 -15.73 9.21
CA GLN A 223 0.61 -15.68 10.23
C GLN A 223 -0.26 -14.45 10.00
N ILE A 224 -1.55 -14.64 9.73
CA ILE A 224 -2.50 -13.53 9.65
C ILE A 224 -2.83 -13.06 11.07
N LEU A 225 -2.47 -11.82 11.39
CA LEU A 225 -2.72 -11.21 12.70
C LEU A 225 -4.05 -10.47 12.73
N GLU A 226 -4.37 -9.78 11.64
CA GLU A 226 -5.61 -9.04 11.51
C GLU A 226 -6.07 -9.04 10.05
N LYS A 227 -7.38 -9.26 9.87
CA LYS A 227 -8.06 -9.00 8.60
C LYS A 227 -9.41 -8.37 8.87
N ARG A 228 -9.69 -7.21 8.31
CA ARG A 228 -10.96 -6.50 8.49
C ARG A 228 -11.26 -5.55 7.34
N ASN A 229 -12.52 -5.15 7.25
CA ASN A 229 -12.88 -4.00 6.42
C ASN A 229 -12.96 -2.75 7.29
N PHE A 230 -12.62 -1.61 6.71
CA PHE A 230 -12.55 -0.33 7.39
C PHE A 230 -12.71 0.83 6.42
N CYS A 231 -12.79 2.05 6.94
CA CYS A 231 -12.87 3.29 6.19
C CYS A 231 -14.20 3.48 5.43
N TRP A 232 -14.78 4.65 5.63
CA TRP A 232 -16.00 5.11 4.95
C TRP A 232 -15.78 6.41 4.19
N ILE A 233 -14.54 6.83 4.04
CA ILE A 233 -14.15 8.10 3.45
C ILE A 233 -13.64 7.88 2.03
N PRO A 234 -14.29 8.46 1.02
CA PRO A 234 -13.77 8.45 -0.35
C PRO A 234 -12.47 9.27 -0.48
N HIS A 235 -11.54 8.82 -1.28
CA HIS A 235 -10.31 9.58 -1.58
C HIS A 235 -10.61 11.00 -2.12
N SER A 236 -11.70 11.14 -2.87
CA SER A 236 -12.14 12.41 -3.47
C SER A 236 -12.99 13.27 -2.54
N ALA A 237 -13.14 12.90 -1.26
CA ALA A 237 -13.96 13.68 -0.33
C ALA A 237 -13.37 15.08 -0.13
N GLY A 238 -14.16 16.10 -0.41
CA GLY A 238 -13.90 17.48 0.03
C GLY A 238 -14.23 17.67 1.51
N SER A 239 -13.94 18.83 2.07
CA SER A 239 -14.06 19.10 3.51
C SER A 239 -15.45 18.82 4.09
N THR A 240 -16.51 19.21 3.40
CA THR A 240 -17.89 18.99 3.85
C THR A 240 -18.24 17.52 3.90
N LEU A 241 -17.96 16.76 2.82
CA LEU A 241 -18.23 15.34 2.76
C LEU A 241 -17.37 14.58 3.79
N LEU A 242 -16.13 14.99 3.98
CA LEU A 242 -15.25 14.42 5.00
C LEU A 242 -15.86 14.59 6.40
N GLY A 243 -16.36 15.78 6.73
CA GLY A 243 -17.06 16.02 8.01
C GLY A 243 -18.24 15.08 8.23
N ILE A 244 -19.10 14.93 7.22
CA ILE A 244 -20.24 14.00 7.28
C ILE A 244 -19.74 12.54 7.47
N CYS A 245 -18.80 12.10 6.65
CA CYS A 245 -18.25 10.74 6.75
C CYS A 245 -17.67 10.45 8.14
N ARG A 246 -16.92 11.38 8.72
CA ARG A 246 -16.35 11.23 10.08
C ARG A 246 -17.41 11.10 11.15
N THR A 247 -18.51 11.83 11.04
CA THR A 247 -19.61 11.78 11.99
C THR A 247 -20.34 10.43 11.95
N VAL A 248 -20.56 9.87 10.75
CA VAL A 248 -21.32 8.61 10.60
C VAL A 248 -20.45 7.35 10.67
N ALA A 249 -19.14 7.46 10.42
CA ALA A 249 -18.22 6.32 10.39
C ALA A 249 -18.24 5.45 11.66
N PRO A 250 -18.28 6.00 12.90
CA PRO A 250 -18.35 5.18 14.11
C PRO A 250 -19.60 4.28 14.14
N VAL A 251 -20.75 4.81 13.75
CA VAL A 251 -22.01 4.05 13.70
C VAL A 251 -21.93 2.96 12.62
N LEU A 252 -21.42 3.29 11.44
CA LEU A 252 -21.26 2.34 10.34
C LEU A 252 -20.27 1.23 10.69
N ASN A 253 -19.17 1.56 11.37
CA ASN A 253 -18.20 0.59 11.85
C ASN A 253 -18.79 -0.37 12.89
N ALA A 254 -19.68 0.11 13.75
CA ALA A 254 -20.34 -0.72 14.75
C ALA A 254 -21.43 -1.63 14.15
N THR A 255 -22.16 -1.15 13.14
CA THR A 255 -23.35 -1.83 12.62
C THR A 255 -23.12 -2.68 11.38
N VAL A 256 -22.31 -2.18 10.43
CA VAL A 256 -22.14 -2.79 9.10
C VAL A 256 -20.69 -2.80 8.61
N PRO A 257 -19.68 -3.16 9.44
CA PRO A 257 -18.26 -3.04 9.10
C PRO A 257 -17.88 -3.80 7.82
N ARG A 258 -18.57 -4.91 7.53
CA ARG A 258 -18.34 -5.73 6.32
C ARG A 258 -18.51 -4.97 5.00
N PHE A 259 -19.21 -3.85 5.03
CA PHE A 259 -19.47 -3.01 3.86
C PHE A 259 -18.58 -1.76 3.79
N ALA A 260 -17.63 -1.60 4.69
CA ALA A 260 -16.67 -0.50 4.62
C ALA A 260 -15.88 -0.54 3.29
N MET A 261 -15.35 0.61 2.88
CA MET A 261 -14.79 0.81 1.54
C MET A 261 -13.48 0.04 1.31
N ARG A 262 -12.71 -0.20 2.37
CA ARG A 262 -11.37 -0.78 2.33
C ARG A 262 -11.30 -2.08 3.08
N SER A 263 -10.40 -2.94 2.63
CA SER A 263 -9.96 -4.14 3.34
C SER A 263 -8.50 -3.96 3.76
N VAL A 264 -8.14 -4.46 4.92
CA VAL A 264 -6.75 -4.56 5.37
C VAL A 264 -6.44 -5.98 5.79
N VAL A 265 -5.24 -6.43 5.45
CA VAL A 265 -4.61 -7.64 5.97
C VAL A 265 -3.29 -7.23 6.61
N ILE A 266 -3.13 -7.58 7.88
CA ILE A 266 -1.87 -7.47 8.62
C ILE A 266 -1.37 -8.90 8.83
N ALA A 267 -0.18 -9.17 8.32
CA ALA A 267 0.40 -10.50 8.32
C ALA A 267 1.86 -10.43 8.81
N LYS A 268 2.29 -11.44 9.56
CA LYS A 268 3.61 -11.51 10.18
C LYS A 268 4.40 -12.69 9.63
N LYS A 269 5.66 -12.46 9.31
CA LYS A 269 6.60 -13.56 9.07
C LYS A 269 6.96 -14.18 10.41
N THR A 270 6.57 -15.42 10.60
CA THR A 270 7.08 -16.24 11.70
C THR A 270 8.51 -16.68 11.41
N SER A 271 9.25 -17.02 12.42
CA SER A 271 10.64 -17.49 12.32
C SER A 271 10.83 -18.64 11.37
#